data_d4c90f6145f90a38d4785898fd282957
#
_entry.id   d4c90f6145f90a38d4785898fd282957
#
_cell.length_a   1.000
_cell.length_b   1.000
_cell.length_c   1.000
_cell.angle_alpha   90.00
_cell.angle_beta   90.00
_cell.angle_gamma   90.00
#
_symmetry.space_group_name_H-M   'P 1'
#
loop_
_entity.id
_entity.type
_entity.pdbx_description
1 polymer ?
#
loop_
_entity_poly.entity_id
_entity_poly.type
_entity_poly.pdbx_seq_one_letter_code
_entity_poly.pdbx_strand_id
1 'polypeptide(L)'
;PRGLLVEGFEGGESSLESLVREYAGERARALHRLDRDTTGVVLFAKNSKWNRALAELFEKKRIRKEYWAIVRGSWDKRINRIDTRICRQENGRWGNSKSDGKAALTTFRVLGRGEEFSWVQALPKTGRTHQIRLHCLAAGCPIVGIGFIRMTGATRFFYTLKAFRFPIPMAGLKFG
;
A
#
# COMPACT_ATOMS: atom_id res chain seq x y z
N PRO A 1 -0.42 11.81 -7.24
CA PRO A 1 -1.33 12.84 -6.69
C PRO A 1 -2.30 12.22 -5.69
N ARG A 2 -2.72 13.02 -4.73
CA ARG A 2 -3.63 12.61 -3.67
C ARG A 2 -5.05 12.44 -4.22
N GLY A 3 -5.76 11.38 -3.83
CA GLY A 3 -7.15 11.16 -4.22
C GLY A 3 -7.33 10.61 -5.63
N LEU A 4 -6.24 10.44 -6.38
CA LEU A 4 -6.28 9.85 -7.71
C LEU A 4 -6.12 8.34 -7.61
N LEU A 5 -6.99 7.58 -8.27
CA LEU A 5 -6.86 6.14 -8.38
C LEU A 5 -5.69 5.79 -9.31
N VAL A 6 -5.00 4.68 -9.02
CA VAL A 6 -3.92 4.20 -9.92
C VAL A 6 -4.53 3.69 -11.23
N GLU A 7 -5.58 2.88 -11.14
CA GLU A 7 -6.33 2.34 -12.27
C GLU A 7 -7.73 2.95 -12.29
N GLY A 8 -8.23 3.38 -13.45
CA GLY A 8 -9.58 3.90 -13.60
C GLY A 8 -10.64 2.80 -13.55
N PHE A 9 -11.87 3.18 -13.19
CA PHE A 9 -13.05 2.35 -13.41
C PHE A 9 -13.65 2.66 -14.79
N GLU A 10 -14.42 1.72 -15.34
CA GLU A 10 -15.28 1.97 -16.50
C GLU A 10 -16.29 3.07 -16.14
N GLY A 11 -16.08 4.27 -16.59
CA GLY A 11 -16.92 5.45 -16.27
C GLY A 11 -16.23 6.79 -16.45
N GLY A 12 -14.98 6.84 -16.92
CA GLY A 12 -14.34 8.05 -17.44
C GLY A 12 -13.62 8.94 -16.43
N GLU A 13 -13.45 8.53 -15.17
CA GLU A 13 -12.58 9.27 -14.24
C GLU A 13 -11.10 9.14 -14.65
N SER A 14 -10.39 10.28 -14.70
CA SER A 14 -8.94 10.28 -14.90
C SER A 14 -8.23 9.46 -13.84
N SER A 15 -7.37 8.54 -14.25
CA SER A 15 -6.56 7.73 -13.34
C SER A 15 -5.08 8.09 -13.50
N LEU A 16 -4.25 7.69 -12.53
CA LEU A 16 -2.81 7.87 -12.67
C LEU A 16 -2.28 7.10 -13.89
N GLU A 17 -2.85 5.93 -14.20
CA GLU A 17 -2.44 5.16 -15.36
C GLU A 17 -2.80 5.87 -16.67
N SER A 18 -3.97 6.52 -16.77
CA SER A 18 -4.32 7.29 -17.98
C SER A 18 -3.36 8.47 -18.21
N LEU A 19 -3.03 9.21 -17.14
CA LEU A 19 -2.05 10.30 -17.23
C LEU A 19 -0.65 9.82 -17.60
N VAL A 20 -0.23 8.67 -17.07
CA VAL A 20 1.08 8.09 -17.41
C VAL A 20 1.12 7.57 -18.84
N ARG A 21 0.01 7.04 -19.36
CA ARG A 21 -0.08 6.65 -20.78
C ARG A 21 0.03 7.85 -21.71
N GLU A 22 -0.62 8.94 -21.38
CA GLU A 22 -0.52 10.20 -22.12
C GLU A 22 0.93 10.71 -22.18
N TYR A 23 1.65 10.65 -21.05
CA TYR A 23 3.04 11.10 -20.94
C TYR A 23 4.06 10.11 -21.54
N ALA A 24 3.93 8.81 -21.26
CA ALA A 24 4.94 7.78 -21.54
C ALA A 24 4.56 6.82 -22.68
N GLY A 25 3.36 7.00 -23.27
CA GLY A 25 2.81 6.21 -24.38
C GLY A 25 1.83 5.12 -23.92
N GLU A 26 0.94 4.76 -24.83
CA GLU A 26 -0.20 3.84 -24.60
C GLU A 26 0.17 2.46 -24.05
N ARG A 27 1.42 2.05 -24.18
CA ARG A 27 1.91 0.75 -23.66
C ARG A 27 2.31 0.79 -22.18
N ALA A 28 2.30 1.98 -21.57
CA ALA A 28 2.59 2.10 -20.13
C ALA A 28 1.51 1.41 -19.29
N ARG A 29 1.92 0.63 -18.31
CA ARG A 29 1.04 -0.12 -17.40
C ARG A 29 1.52 -0.01 -15.97
N ALA A 30 0.57 0.16 -15.04
CA ALA A 30 0.85 0.09 -13.62
C ALA A 30 1.23 -1.36 -13.22
N LEU A 31 2.28 -1.51 -12.42
CA LEU A 31 2.73 -2.82 -11.92
C LEU A 31 2.13 -3.17 -10.57
N HIS A 32 1.59 -2.22 -9.89
CA HIS A 32 0.87 -2.34 -8.63
C HIS A 32 -0.01 -1.12 -8.42
N ARG A 33 -0.84 -1.19 -7.39
CA ARG A 33 -1.72 -0.09 -7.02
C ARG A 33 -1.50 0.35 -5.58
N LEU A 34 -1.83 1.60 -5.31
CA LEU A 34 -2.02 2.16 -3.99
C LEU A 34 -3.52 2.40 -3.75
N ASP A 35 -3.93 2.35 -2.51
CA ASP A 35 -5.27 2.81 -2.13
C ASP A 35 -5.39 4.33 -2.39
N ARG A 36 -6.60 4.82 -2.65
CA ARG A 36 -6.89 6.24 -2.98
C ARG A 36 -6.26 7.23 -1.99
N ASP A 37 -6.26 6.86 -0.71
CA ASP A 37 -5.74 7.69 0.37
C ASP A 37 -4.28 7.40 0.72
N THR A 38 -3.60 6.55 -0.04
CA THR A 38 -2.18 6.22 0.16
C THR A 38 -1.34 7.06 -0.78
N THR A 39 -0.33 7.72 -0.24
CA THR A 39 0.67 8.42 -1.03
C THR A 39 1.89 7.54 -1.30
N GLY A 40 2.80 7.98 -2.16
CA GLY A 40 4.09 7.36 -2.35
C GLY A 40 4.40 6.94 -3.78
N VAL A 41 5.33 6.00 -3.92
CA VAL A 41 5.89 5.58 -5.20
C VAL A 41 4.97 4.59 -5.90
N VAL A 42 4.68 4.83 -7.16
CA VAL A 42 3.99 3.87 -8.05
C VAL A 42 4.92 3.55 -9.22
N LEU A 43 5.07 2.26 -9.51
CA LEU A 43 5.92 1.77 -10.60
C LEU A 43 5.08 1.47 -11.83
N PHE A 44 5.58 1.95 -12.96
CA PHE A 44 5.01 1.69 -14.28
C PHE A 44 6.04 1.01 -15.19
N ALA A 45 5.61 0.03 -15.96
CA ALA A 45 6.38 -0.44 -17.10
C ALA A 45 6.03 0.42 -18.32
N LYS A 46 7.02 1.05 -18.95
CA LYS A 46 6.82 1.90 -20.15
C LYS A 46 6.52 1.10 -21.42
N ASN A 47 6.86 -0.19 -21.43
CA ASN A 47 6.64 -1.05 -22.59
C ASN A 47 6.37 -2.50 -22.20
N SER A 48 5.80 -3.27 -23.13
CA SER A 48 5.39 -4.66 -22.90
C SER A 48 6.54 -5.62 -22.60
N LYS A 49 7.76 -5.33 -23.07
CA LYS A 49 8.95 -6.18 -22.83
C LYS A 49 9.25 -6.32 -21.35
N TRP A 50 9.15 -5.23 -20.59
CA TRP A 50 9.43 -5.22 -19.16
C TRP A 50 8.22 -5.57 -18.29
N ASN A 51 7.02 -5.41 -18.83
CA ASN A 51 5.78 -5.61 -18.07
C ASN A 51 5.71 -7.02 -17.46
N ARG A 52 5.91 -8.05 -18.28
CA ARG A 52 5.87 -9.45 -17.83
C ARG A 52 6.93 -9.75 -16.78
N ALA A 53 8.19 -9.39 -17.04
CA ALA A 53 9.30 -9.66 -16.12
C ALA A 53 9.12 -8.97 -14.77
N LEU A 54 8.66 -7.71 -14.77
CA LEU A 54 8.41 -6.96 -13.54
C LEU A 54 7.16 -7.47 -12.81
N ALA A 55 6.08 -7.79 -13.52
CA ALA A 55 4.88 -8.38 -12.93
C ALA A 55 5.21 -9.70 -12.21
N GLU A 56 6.01 -10.57 -12.82
CA GLU A 56 6.47 -11.81 -12.18
C GLU A 56 7.23 -11.58 -10.87
N LEU A 57 8.02 -10.51 -10.76
CA LEU A 57 8.70 -10.18 -9.51
C LEU A 57 7.71 -9.80 -8.40
N PHE A 58 6.59 -9.11 -8.75
CA PHE A 58 5.52 -8.82 -7.80
C PHE A 58 4.76 -10.08 -7.40
N GLU A 59 4.38 -10.92 -8.37
CA GLU A 59 3.65 -12.18 -8.14
C GLU A 59 4.46 -13.14 -7.26
N LYS A 60 5.74 -13.33 -7.59
CA LYS A 60 6.67 -14.17 -6.82
C LYS A 60 7.10 -13.53 -5.50
N LYS A 61 6.54 -12.37 -5.13
CA LYS A 61 6.82 -11.63 -3.87
C LYS A 61 8.32 -11.34 -3.68
N ARG A 62 9.06 -11.20 -4.76
CA ARG A 62 10.49 -10.87 -4.73
C ARG A 62 10.76 -9.39 -4.47
N ILE A 63 9.78 -8.51 -4.73
CA ILE A 63 9.86 -7.08 -4.45
C ILE A 63 9.45 -6.83 -3.01
N ARG A 64 10.34 -6.24 -2.22
CA ARG A 64 10.04 -5.80 -0.86
C ARG A 64 9.46 -4.39 -0.91
N LYS A 65 8.33 -4.20 -0.26
CA LYS A 65 7.64 -2.91 -0.12
C LYS A 65 7.82 -2.40 1.31
N GLU A 66 8.06 -1.12 1.43
CA GLU A 66 8.22 -0.43 2.71
C GLU A 66 7.23 0.72 2.80
N TYR A 67 6.39 0.71 3.82
CA TYR A 67 5.42 1.75 4.10
C TYR A 67 5.72 2.40 5.45
N TRP A 68 5.46 3.68 5.54
CA TRP A 68 5.46 4.41 6.79
C TRP A 68 4.06 4.90 7.10
N ALA A 69 3.66 4.79 8.36
CA ALA A 69 2.34 5.22 8.80
C ALA A 69 2.41 5.89 10.16
N ILE A 70 1.64 6.95 10.33
CA ILE A 70 1.28 7.47 11.64
C ILE A 70 -0.03 6.80 12.04
N VAL A 71 -0.03 6.16 13.19
CA VAL A 71 -1.18 5.46 13.76
C VAL A 71 -1.62 6.15 15.05
N ARG A 72 -2.90 6.08 15.37
CA ARG A 72 -3.45 6.58 16.63
C ARG A 72 -3.11 5.61 17.76
N GLY A 73 -2.72 6.15 18.89
CA GLY A 73 -2.38 5.40 20.10
C GLY A 73 -0.92 4.99 20.18
N SER A 74 -0.56 4.43 21.31
CA SER A 74 0.78 3.97 21.62
C SER A 74 0.96 2.52 21.16
N TRP A 75 1.73 2.34 20.07
CA TRP A 75 1.96 1.00 19.51
C TRP A 75 2.68 0.08 20.49
N ASP A 76 2.12 -1.10 20.76
CA ASP A 76 2.79 -2.10 21.59
C ASP A 76 4.02 -2.66 20.87
N LYS A 77 5.21 -2.45 21.46
CA LYS A 77 6.49 -2.90 20.90
C LYS A 77 6.58 -4.42 20.70
N ARG A 78 5.75 -5.19 21.41
CA ARG A 78 5.66 -6.66 21.25
C ARG A 78 4.98 -7.05 19.93
N ILE A 79 4.17 -6.16 19.35
CA ILE A 79 3.51 -6.38 18.08
C ILE A 79 4.49 -6.04 16.95
N ASN A 80 5.36 -6.97 16.59
CA ASN A 80 6.30 -6.86 15.48
C ASN A 80 5.83 -7.58 14.21
N ARG A 81 4.78 -8.41 14.31
CA ARG A 81 4.21 -9.19 13.22
C ARG A 81 2.71 -9.36 13.41
N ILE A 82 1.96 -9.16 12.33
CA ILE A 82 0.53 -9.47 12.28
C ILE A 82 0.30 -10.41 11.11
N ASP A 83 -0.30 -11.56 11.41
CA ASP A 83 -0.60 -12.64 10.48
C ASP A 83 -2.08 -12.96 10.62
N THR A 84 -2.87 -12.61 9.61
CA THR A 84 -4.32 -12.78 9.60
C THR A 84 -4.76 -13.29 8.23
N ARG A 85 -6.06 -13.51 8.10
CA ARG A 85 -6.69 -13.65 6.78
C ARG A 85 -7.53 -12.40 6.53
N ILE A 86 -7.62 -11.98 5.27
CA ILE A 86 -8.41 -10.83 4.86
C ILE A 86 -9.47 -11.29 3.86
N CYS A 87 -10.73 -10.97 4.15
CA CYS A 87 -11.87 -11.27 3.29
C CYS A 87 -12.80 -10.07 3.17
N ARG A 88 -13.73 -10.16 2.23
CA ARG A 88 -14.88 -9.26 2.16
C ARG A 88 -15.93 -9.78 3.13
N GLN A 89 -16.36 -8.92 4.03
CA GLN A 89 -17.36 -9.22 5.06
C GLN A 89 -18.77 -9.11 4.47
N GLU A 90 -19.79 -9.61 5.17
CA GLU A 90 -21.20 -9.57 4.75
C GLU A 90 -21.70 -8.14 4.46
N ASN A 91 -21.22 -7.15 5.22
CA ASN A 91 -21.52 -5.73 4.99
C ASN A 91 -20.78 -5.13 3.77
N GLY A 92 -20.14 -5.94 2.95
CA GLY A 92 -19.37 -5.54 1.76
C GLY A 92 -18.03 -4.87 2.04
N ARG A 93 -17.62 -4.70 3.30
CA ARG A 93 -16.32 -4.10 3.68
C ARG A 93 -15.23 -5.17 3.77
N TRP A 94 -13.99 -4.76 3.61
CA TRP A 94 -12.84 -5.63 3.87
C TRP A 94 -12.55 -5.67 5.38
N GLY A 95 -12.24 -6.87 5.88
CA GLY A 95 -11.95 -7.09 7.29
C GLY A 95 -10.96 -8.23 7.52
N ASN A 96 -10.41 -8.29 8.75
CA ASN A 96 -9.64 -9.42 9.21
C ASN A 96 -10.58 -10.58 9.57
N SER A 97 -10.15 -11.81 9.29
CA SER A 97 -10.82 -13.05 9.68
C SER A 97 -9.80 -14.03 10.26
N LYS A 98 -10.27 -14.97 11.07
CA LYS A 98 -9.46 -16.07 11.60
C LYS A 98 -9.49 -17.29 10.66
N SER A 99 -10.62 -17.52 10.01
CA SER A 99 -10.87 -18.71 9.18
C SER A 99 -10.90 -18.42 7.69
N ASP A 100 -11.52 -17.30 7.28
CA ASP A 100 -11.88 -17.04 5.91
C ASP A 100 -10.96 -16.04 5.21
N GLY A 101 -10.99 -16.05 3.88
CA GLY A 101 -10.25 -15.11 3.06
C GLY A 101 -8.82 -15.54 2.75
N LYS A 102 -8.02 -14.58 2.28
CA LYS A 102 -6.64 -14.80 1.82
C LYS A 102 -5.63 -14.44 2.90
N ALA A 103 -4.64 -15.30 3.12
CA ALA A 103 -3.56 -15.05 4.08
C ALA A 103 -2.88 -13.69 3.84
N ALA A 104 -2.68 -12.94 4.92
CA ALA A 104 -2.10 -11.60 4.94
C ALA A 104 -1.08 -11.50 6.07
N LEU A 105 0.15 -11.14 5.71
CA LEU A 105 1.27 -11.04 6.64
C LEU A 105 1.98 -9.69 6.48
N THR A 106 2.14 -8.97 7.60
CA THR A 106 2.93 -7.74 7.68
C THR A 106 3.83 -7.78 8.91
N THR A 107 5.10 -7.43 8.74
CA THR A 107 5.98 -7.13 9.87
C THR A 107 6.01 -5.63 10.12
N PHE A 108 6.13 -5.26 11.40
CA PHE A 108 6.14 -3.87 11.84
C PHE A 108 7.39 -3.55 12.64
N ARG A 109 7.85 -2.31 12.53
CA ARG A 109 8.88 -1.73 13.39
C ARG A 109 8.41 -0.36 13.84
N VAL A 110 8.48 -0.08 15.13
CA VAL A 110 8.20 1.24 15.69
C VAL A 110 9.39 2.14 15.37
N LEU A 111 9.13 3.26 14.72
CA LEU A 111 10.11 4.30 14.41
C LEU A 111 10.07 5.43 15.45
N GLY A 112 8.89 5.71 16.00
CA GLY A 112 8.66 6.66 17.06
C GLY A 112 7.38 6.32 17.82
N ARG A 113 7.29 6.65 19.09
CA ARG A 113 6.14 6.39 19.95
C ARG A 113 5.87 7.56 20.88
N GLY A 114 4.63 8.03 20.84
CA GLY A 114 4.05 8.98 21.79
C GLY A 114 2.82 8.39 22.45
N GLU A 115 2.14 9.19 23.26
CA GLU A 115 0.91 8.80 23.94
C GLU A 115 -0.27 8.68 22.99
N GLU A 116 -0.50 9.71 22.17
CA GLU A 116 -1.61 9.78 21.22
C GLU A 116 -1.33 9.15 19.86
N PHE A 117 -0.05 9.14 19.43
CA PHE A 117 0.35 8.67 18.11
C PHE A 117 1.63 7.86 18.16
N SER A 118 1.74 6.94 17.24
CA SER A 118 2.99 6.21 16.96
C SER A 118 3.33 6.29 15.48
N TRP A 119 4.62 6.30 15.19
CA TRP A 119 5.15 6.22 13.83
C TRP A 119 5.69 4.81 13.60
N VAL A 120 5.16 4.12 12.60
CA VAL A 120 5.49 2.73 12.32
C VAL A 120 5.93 2.52 10.89
N GLN A 121 6.92 1.66 10.72
CA GLN A 121 7.31 1.07 9.45
C GLN A 121 6.55 -0.25 9.29
N ALA A 122 5.91 -0.45 8.15
CA ALA A 122 5.21 -1.68 7.79
C ALA A 122 5.85 -2.32 6.55
N LEU A 123 6.18 -3.59 6.65
CA LEU A 123 6.84 -4.40 5.62
C LEU A 123 5.91 -5.57 5.23
N PRO A 124 4.95 -5.36 4.31
CA PRO A 124 4.01 -6.40 3.94
C PRO A 124 4.69 -7.48 3.09
N LYS A 125 4.49 -8.75 3.46
CA LYS A 125 4.91 -9.93 2.68
C LYS A 125 3.87 -10.35 1.65
N THR A 126 2.64 -9.88 1.81
CA THR A 126 1.49 -10.08 0.92
C THR A 126 0.95 -8.72 0.48
N GLY A 127 0.00 -8.69 -0.44
CA GLY A 127 -0.61 -7.45 -0.94
C GLY A 127 -2.12 -7.57 -1.02
N ARG A 128 -2.82 -7.70 0.12
CA ARG A 128 -4.28 -7.78 0.16
C ARG A 128 -4.88 -6.38 0.22
N THR A 129 -6.09 -6.24 -0.26
CA THR A 129 -6.84 -4.98 -0.20
C THR A 129 -6.86 -4.44 1.23
N HIS A 130 -6.47 -3.19 1.41
CA HIS A 130 -6.39 -2.51 2.71
C HIS A 130 -5.55 -3.22 3.79
N GLN A 131 -4.63 -4.13 3.42
CA GLN A 131 -3.93 -5.00 4.35
C GLN A 131 -3.32 -4.27 5.54
N ILE A 132 -2.48 -3.25 5.31
CA ILE A 132 -1.78 -2.54 6.38
C ILE A 132 -2.77 -1.77 7.26
N ARG A 133 -3.82 -1.20 6.66
CA ARG A 133 -4.91 -0.51 7.40
C ARG A 133 -5.61 -1.47 8.36
N LEU A 134 -5.97 -2.66 7.88
CA LEU A 134 -6.65 -3.69 8.68
C LEU A 134 -5.74 -4.24 9.77
N HIS A 135 -4.45 -4.43 9.49
CA HIS A 135 -3.48 -4.87 10.50
C HIS A 135 -3.26 -3.81 11.59
N CYS A 136 -3.13 -2.53 11.22
CA CYS A 136 -3.03 -1.46 12.21
C CYS A 136 -4.30 -1.36 13.07
N LEU A 137 -5.47 -1.55 12.47
CA LEU A 137 -6.74 -1.62 13.21
C LEU A 137 -6.78 -2.82 14.16
N ALA A 138 -6.31 -3.99 13.74
CA ALA A 138 -6.23 -5.19 14.59
C ALA A 138 -5.25 -5.03 15.76
N ALA A 139 -4.22 -4.19 15.60
CA ALA A 139 -3.31 -3.81 16.68
C ALA A 139 -3.91 -2.76 17.64
N GLY A 140 -5.16 -2.32 17.44
CA GLY A 140 -5.77 -1.24 18.20
C GLY A 140 -5.25 0.16 17.87
N CYS A 141 -4.41 0.29 16.83
CA CYS A 141 -3.75 1.52 16.43
C CYS A 141 -4.09 1.87 14.97
N PRO A 142 -5.31 2.40 14.67
CA PRO A 142 -5.71 2.72 13.30
C PRO A 142 -4.85 3.83 12.69
N ILE A 143 -4.64 3.77 11.37
CA ILE A 143 -3.88 4.79 10.63
C ILE A 143 -4.62 6.13 10.66
N VAL A 144 -3.90 7.19 10.96
CA VAL A 144 -4.43 8.57 11.00
C VAL A 144 -4.74 9.07 9.58
N GLY A 145 -5.89 9.73 9.42
CA GLY A 145 -6.28 10.38 8.16
C GLY A 145 -6.89 9.44 7.11
N ILE A 146 -7.07 8.16 7.42
CA ILE A 146 -7.71 7.18 6.53
C ILE A 146 -9.03 6.72 7.14
N GLY A 147 -10.15 7.13 6.52
CA GLY A 147 -11.52 6.71 6.84
C GLY A 147 -11.97 7.01 8.28
N PHE A 148 -13.24 7.40 8.48
CA PHE A 148 -13.99 7.66 9.73
C PHE A 148 -13.43 8.65 10.77
N ILE A 149 -12.15 9.03 10.74
CA ILE A 149 -11.63 10.06 11.63
C ILE A 149 -11.46 11.35 10.81
N ARG A 150 -12.53 12.14 10.71
CA ARG A 150 -12.42 13.53 10.29
C ARG A 150 -11.68 14.30 11.38
N MET A 151 -10.43 14.62 11.13
CA MET A 151 -9.78 15.69 11.89
C MET A 151 -10.17 17.02 11.21
N THR A 152 -10.81 17.90 11.96
CA THR A 152 -11.05 19.29 11.56
C THR A 152 -9.69 19.99 11.42
N GLY A 153 -9.42 20.52 10.25
CA GLY A 153 -8.12 21.12 9.90
C GLY A 153 -7.37 20.32 8.83
N ALA A 154 -6.41 20.93 8.17
CA ALA A 154 -5.70 20.39 7.01
C ALA A 154 -5.26 18.91 7.20
N THR A 155 -6.08 18.00 6.68
CA THR A 155 -5.84 16.56 6.80
C THR A 155 -4.67 16.17 5.91
N ARG A 156 -3.47 16.06 6.48
CA ARG A 156 -2.33 15.45 5.81
C ARG A 156 -2.45 13.94 5.95
N PHE A 157 -2.24 13.19 4.86
CA PHE A 157 -2.16 11.73 4.93
C PHE A 157 -0.81 11.32 5.51
N PHE A 158 -0.86 10.48 6.52
CA PHE A 158 0.31 9.95 7.20
C PHE A 158 0.56 8.47 6.86
N TYR A 159 0.19 8.08 5.62
CA TYR A 159 0.44 6.73 5.13
C TYR A 159 1.04 6.80 3.73
N THR A 160 2.25 6.32 3.59
CA THR A 160 3.00 6.42 2.33
C THR A 160 3.81 5.17 2.05
N LEU A 161 3.84 4.76 0.79
CA LEU A 161 4.81 3.78 0.29
C LEU A 161 6.14 4.50 0.07
N LYS A 162 7.13 4.19 0.91
CA LYS A 162 8.44 4.86 0.92
C LYS A 162 9.38 4.31 -0.13
N ALA A 163 9.44 2.98 -0.28
CA ALA A 163 10.45 2.38 -1.12
C ALA A 163 10.04 1.00 -1.63
N PHE A 164 10.64 0.64 -2.76
CA PHE A 164 10.77 -0.74 -3.23
C PHE A 164 12.23 -1.18 -3.11
N ARG A 165 12.44 -2.43 -2.69
CA ARG A 165 13.74 -3.08 -2.74
C ARG A 165 13.66 -4.27 -3.69
N PHE A 166 14.47 -4.24 -4.72
CA PHE A 166 14.59 -5.30 -5.71
C PHE A 166 15.67 -6.30 -5.29
N PRO A 167 15.52 -7.59 -5.60
CA PRO A 167 16.45 -8.65 -5.15
C PRO A 167 17.80 -8.63 -5.87
N ILE A 168 17.91 -7.93 -7.00
CA ILE A 168 19.11 -7.88 -7.85
C ILE A 168 19.30 -6.44 -8.33
N PRO A 169 20.55 -5.94 -8.44
CA PRO A 169 20.80 -4.71 -9.17
C PRO A 169 20.24 -4.86 -10.58
N MET A 170 19.27 -4.04 -10.91
CA MET A 170 18.64 -4.04 -12.23
C MET A 170 19.60 -3.38 -13.24
N ALA A 171 20.76 -4.03 -13.47
CA ALA A 171 21.73 -3.58 -14.46
C ALA A 171 21.04 -3.47 -15.82
N GLY A 172 21.01 -2.27 -16.38
CA GLY A 172 20.36 -1.96 -17.66
C GLY A 172 18.96 -1.35 -17.57
N LEU A 173 18.36 -1.23 -16.40
CA LEU A 173 17.13 -0.44 -16.22
C LEU A 173 17.51 1.03 -15.94
N LYS A 174 17.28 1.89 -16.93
CA LYS A 174 17.36 3.34 -16.72
C LYS A 174 16.06 3.77 -16.03
N PHE A 175 16.18 4.23 -14.78
CA PHE A 175 15.13 4.96 -14.08
C PHE A 175 15.22 6.41 -14.55
N GLY A 176 14.21 6.87 -15.25
CA GLY A 176 14.06 8.26 -15.69
C GLY A 176 12.83 8.88 -15.04
#